data_c05672fbe0b43c2ff7e7d20e4d6e4efb
#
_entry.id   c05672fbe0b43c2ff7e7d20e4d6e4efb
#
_cell.length_a   1.000
_cell.length_b   1.000
_cell.length_c   1.000
_cell.angle_alpha   90.00
_cell.angle_beta   90.00
_cell.angle_gamma   90.00
#
_symmetry.space_group_name_H-M   'P 1'
#
loop_
_entity.id
_entity.type
_entity.pdbx_description
1 polymer ?
#
loop_
_entity_poly.entity_id
_entity_poly.type
_entity_poly.pdbx_seq_one_letter_code
_entity_poly.pdbx_strand_id
1 'polypeptide(L)'
;VMQWLMFQMGGVGPMQGQANVFHRYAPEKIPYAIDRYQKECTRLYEVLNNRLADNEYLAGDYSIADMATWPWISGHKWSGLSIECLPHLTRWFEQIAKRKAVIIGKDIPDEMEAGTGKSKVDVIRDFVI
;
A
#
# COMPACT_ATOMS: atom_id res chain seq x y z
N VAL A 1 -18.27 1.72 -6.11
CA VAL A 1 -17.26 2.60 -5.50
C VAL A 1 -17.17 2.36 -4.00
N MET A 2 -18.23 2.55 -3.22
CA MET A 2 -18.22 2.46 -1.75
C MET A 2 -17.66 1.14 -1.22
N GLN A 3 -18.09 0.00 -1.75
CA GLN A 3 -17.59 -1.32 -1.36
C GLN A 3 -16.05 -1.41 -1.41
N TRP A 4 -15.45 -0.97 -2.51
CA TRP A 4 -14.00 -1.05 -2.70
C TRP A 4 -13.23 0.02 -1.92
N LEU A 5 -13.84 1.19 -1.72
CA LEU A 5 -13.28 2.18 -0.80
C LEU A 5 -13.25 1.63 0.63
N MET A 6 -14.34 1.02 1.10
CA MET A 6 -14.39 0.42 2.44
C MET A 6 -13.50 -0.83 2.56
N PHE A 7 -13.30 -1.59 1.48
CA PHE A 7 -12.32 -2.69 1.45
C PHE A 7 -10.90 -2.18 1.71
N GLN A 8 -10.55 -1.02 1.14
CA GLN A 8 -9.26 -0.38 1.44
C GLN A 8 -9.22 0.13 2.88
N MET A 9 -10.26 0.87 3.34
CA MET A 9 -10.29 1.49 4.66
C MET A 9 -10.33 0.48 5.82
N GLY A 10 -11.04 -0.63 5.64
CA GLY A 10 -11.20 -1.68 6.67
C GLY A 10 -10.22 -2.85 6.54
N GLY A 11 -9.55 -2.99 5.41
CA GLY A 11 -8.68 -4.12 5.10
C GLY A 11 -7.26 -3.71 4.72
N VAL A 12 -7.08 -3.26 3.48
CA VAL A 12 -5.73 -3.03 2.91
C VAL A 12 -4.90 -2.06 3.75
N GLY A 13 -5.44 -0.89 4.05
CA GLY A 13 -4.75 0.14 4.82
C GLY A 13 -4.35 -0.34 6.21
N PRO A 14 -5.31 -0.77 7.06
CA PRO A 14 -5.01 -1.22 8.41
C PRO A 14 -4.03 -2.41 8.45
N MET A 15 -4.21 -3.43 7.60
CA MET A 15 -3.37 -4.62 7.64
C MET A 15 -1.95 -4.34 7.14
N GLN A 16 -1.82 -3.57 6.07
CA GLN A 16 -0.51 -3.16 5.56
C GLN A 16 0.18 -2.17 6.51
N GLY A 17 -0.57 -1.31 7.18
CA GLY A 17 -0.05 -0.47 8.26
C GLY A 17 0.59 -1.29 9.36
N GLN A 18 -0.06 -2.36 9.82
CA GLN A 18 0.51 -3.28 10.81
C GLN A 18 1.72 -4.06 10.25
N ALA A 19 1.67 -4.49 8.98
CA ALA A 19 2.83 -5.10 8.33
C ALA A 19 4.03 -4.14 8.34
N ASN A 20 3.84 -2.86 8.06
CA ASN A 20 4.89 -1.85 8.15
C ASN A 20 5.46 -1.75 9.57
N VAL A 21 4.59 -1.68 10.59
CA VAL A 21 5.02 -1.59 11.99
C VAL A 21 5.93 -2.75 12.34
N PHE A 22 5.48 -3.98 12.18
CA PHE A 22 6.24 -5.15 12.61
C PHE A 22 7.43 -5.48 11.72
N HIS A 23 7.35 -5.19 10.41
CA HIS A 23 8.46 -5.44 9.48
C HIS A 23 9.55 -4.36 9.55
N ARG A 24 9.17 -3.08 9.75
CA ARG A 24 10.10 -1.93 9.65
C ARG A 24 10.36 -1.21 10.96
N TYR A 25 9.31 -0.88 11.72
CA TYR A 25 9.40 0.12 12.78
C TYR A 25 9.59 -0.47 14.17
N ALA A 26 8.97 -1.61 14.47
CA ALA A 26 9.04 -2.22 15.78
C ALA A 26 10.51 -2.46 16.20
N PRO A 27 10.88 -2.08 17.43
CA PRO A 27 12.24 -2.25 17.95
C PRO A 27 12.60 -3.72 18.10
N GLU A 28 11.60 -4.55 18.41
CA GLU A 28 11.73 -6.00 18.50
C GLU A 28 11.13 -6.68 17.28
N LYS A 29 11.85 -7.63 16.69
CA LYS A 29 11.34 -8.44 15.58
C LYS A 29 10.53 -9.61 16.14
N ILE A 30 9.21 -9.59 15.85
CA ILE A 30 8.27 -10.64 16.23
C ILE A 30 7.88 -11.42 14.97
N PRO A 31 8.54 -12.58 14.69
CA PRO A 31 8.35 -13.30 13.42
C PRO A 31 6.88 -13.68 13.16
N TYR A 32 6.17 -14.09 14.20
CA TYR A 32 4.75 -14.43 14.09
C TYR A 32 3.89 -13.24 13.64
N ALA A 33 4.12 -12.04 14.18
CA ALA A 33 3.36 -10.86 13.80
C ALA A 33 3.68 -10.43 12.37
N ILE A 34 4.96 -10.46 11.98
CA ILE A 34 5.40 -10.15 10.61
C ILE A 34 4.70 -11.09 9.62
N ASP A 35 4.82 -12.40 9.83
CA ASP A 35 4.22 -13.42 8.97
C ASP A 35 2.70 -13.28 8.89
N ARG A 36 2.02 -13.09 10.01
CA ARG A 36 0.57 -12.93 10.08
C ARG A 36 0.08 -11.76 9.21
N TYR A 37 0.65 -10.57 9.39
CA TYR A 37 0.20 -9.39 8.67
C TYR A 37 0.60 -9.40 7.20
N GLN A 38 1.78 -9.93 6.86
CA GLN A 38 2.19 -10.10 5.47
C GLN A 38 1.30 -11.11 4.73
N LYS A 39 0.93 -12.22 5.34
CA LYS A 39 -0.01 -13.20 4.77
C LYS A 39 -1.40 -12.58 4.54
N GLU A 40 -1.91 -11.82 5.50
CA GLU A 40 -3.20 -11.15 5.34
C GLU A 40 -3.14 -10.10 4.22
N CYS A 41 -2.08 -9.31 4.13
CA CYS A 41 -1.91 -8.37 3.01
C CYS A 41 -1.85 -9.10 1.66
N THR A 42 -1.13 -10.21 1.57
CA THR A 42 -1.09 -11.03 0.35
C THR A 42 -2.48 -11.50 -0.04
N ARG A 43 -3.26 -12.01 0.90
CA ARG A 43 -4.65 -12.42 0.67
C ARG A 43 -5.52 -11.25 0.17
N LEU A 44 -5.37 -10.06 0.75
CA LEU A 44 -6.10 -8.87 0.31
C LEU A 44 -5.70 -8.44 -1.10
N TYR A 45 -4.42 -8.56 -1.44
CA TYR A 45 -3.92 -8.29 -2.79
C TYR A 45 -4.46 -9.29 -3.83
N GLU A 46 -4.60 -10.57 -3.46
CA GLU A 46 -5.25 -11.58 -4.31
C GLU A 46 -6.72 -11.23 -4.57
N VAL A 47 -7.45 -10.72 -3.59
CA VAL A 47 -8.84 -10.25 -3.78
C VAL A 47 -8.88 -9.09 -4.78
N LEU A 48 -7.97 -8.11 -4.65
CA LEU A 48 -7.87 -7.02 -5.63
C LEU A 48 -7.50 -7.54 -7.02
N ASN A 49 -6.53 -8.45 -7.11
CA ASN A 49 -6.11 -9.05 -8.39
C ASN A 49 -7.27 -9.77 -9.07
N ASN A 50 -8.03 -10.57 -8.33
CA ASN A 50 -9.18 -11.30 -8.88
C ASN A 50 -10.27 -10.32 -9.36
N ARG A 51 -10.53 -9.24 -8.62
CA ARG A 51 -11.47 -8.20 -9.05
C ARG A 51 -11.03 -7.54 -10.35
N LEU A 52 -9.75 -7.28 -10.49
CA LEU A 52 -9.16 -6.60 -11.66
C LEU A 52 -8.99 -7.52 -12.87
N ALA A 53 -9.26 -8.83 -12.76
CA ALA A 53 -9.26 -9.75 -13.89
C ALA A 53 -10.30 -9.34 -14.97
N ASP A 54 -11.50 -8.97 -14.53
CA ASP A 54 -12.63 -8.63 -15.39
C ASP A 54 -12.97 -7.12 -15.40
N ASN A 55 -12.16 -6.31 -14.71
CA ASN A 55 -12.41 -4.88 -14.60
C ASN A 55 -11.12 -4.06 -14.79
N GLU A 56 -11.25 -2.95 -15.46
CA GLU A 56 -10.14 -2.04 -15.66
C GLU A 56 -9.72 -1.38 -14.34
N TYR A 57 -10.70 -0.95 -13.55
CA TYR A 57 -10.52 -0.35 -12.22
C TYR A 57 -11.39 -1.05 -11.17
N LEU A 58 -11.14 -0.80 -9.89
CA LEU A 58 -11.80 -1.51 -8.79
C LEU A 58 -13.33 -1.42 -8.82
N ALA A 59 -13.87 -0.28 -9.19
CA ALA A 59 -15.32 -0.04 -9.26
C ALA A 59 -15.88 -0.08 -10.70
N GLY A 60 -15.09 -0.57 -11.67
CA GLY A 60 -15.38 -0.51 -13.10
C GLY A 60 -14.70 0.69 -13.74
N ASP A 61 -15.16 1.90 -13.44
CA ASP A 61 -14.52 3.15 -13.81
C ASP A 61 -13.54 3.64 -12.74
N TYR A 62 -12.56 4.46 -13.16
CA TYR A 62 -11.61 5.09 -12.25
C TYR A 62 -12.31 5.96 -11.21
N SER A 63 -12.05 5.70 -9.94
CA SER A 63 -12.78 6.31 -8.83
C SER A 63 -11.90 6.56 -7.60
N ILE A 64 -12.50 7.15 -6.56
CA ILE A 64 -11.85 7.34 -5.26
C ILE A 64 -11.41 6.00 -4.61
N ALA A 65 -12.00 4.87 -5.00
CA ALA A 65 -11.55 3.57 -4.54
C ALA A 65 -10.12 3.25 -5.03
N ASP A 66 -9.85 3.56 -6.31
CA ASP A 66 -8.52 3.41 -6.90
C ASP A 66 -7.53 4.42 -6.31
N MET A 67 -7.96 5.66 -6.14
CA MET A 67 -7.14 6.74 -5.56
C MET A 67 -6.72 6.41 -4.12
N ALA A 68 -7.61 5.83 -3.32
CA ALA A 68 -7.33 5.46 -1.93
C ALA A 68 -6.48 4.18 -1.81
N THR A 69 -6.64 3.24 -2.74
CA THR A 69 -5.95 1.94 -2.70
C THR A 69 -4.53 2.02 -3.27
N TRP A 70 -4.33 2.78 -4.35
CA TRP A 70 -3.06 2.83 -5.07
C TRP A 70 -1.85 3.21 -4.21
N PRO A 71 -1.91 4.21 -3.31
CA PRO A 71 -0.77 4.57 -2.45
C PRO A 71 -0.31 3.42 -1.55
N TRP A 72 -1.23 2.60 -1.07
CA TRP A 72 -0.90 1.41 -0.29
C TRP A 72 -0.17 0.37 -1.13
N ILE A 73 -0.68 0.08 -2.33
CA ILE A 73 -0.02 -0.86 -3.23
C ILE A 73 1.36 -0.33 -3.67
N SER A 74 1.53 0.98 -3.85
CA SER A 74 2.83 1.57 -4.17
C SER A 74 3.89 1.32 -3.10
N GLY A 75 3.47 1.19 -1.85
CA GLY A 75 4.31 0.86 -0.71
C GLY A 75 4.53 -0.64 -0.45
N HIS A 76 4.13 -1.55 -1.36
CA HIS A 76 4.19 -3.00 -1.12
C HIS A 76 5.59 -3.51 -0.72
N LYS A 77 6.64 -3.05 -1.40
CA LYS A 77 8.03 -3.42 -1.07
C LYS A 77 8.46 -2.96 0.31
N TRP A 78 7.95 -1.81 0.76
CA TRP A 78 8.21 -1.30 2.11
C TRP A 78 7.67 -2.21 3.20
N SER A 79 6.54 -2.85 2.92
CA SER A 79 5.90 -3.84 3.81
C SER A 79 6.51 -5.24 3.70
N GLY A 80 7.50 -5.45 2.82
CA GLY A 80 8.07 -6.77 2.52
C GLY A 80 7.15 -7.66 1.67
N LEU A 81 6.29 -7.04 0.84
CA LEU A 81 5.34 -7.73 -0.04
C LEU A 81 5.78 -7.67 -1.50
N SER A 82 5.25 -8.58 -2.34
CA SER A 82 5.42 -8.59 -3.79
C SER A 82 4.07 -8.63 -4.50
N ILE A 83 4.01 -8.03 -5.69
CA ILE A 83 2.86 -8.10 -6.61
C ILE A 83 3.19 -8.86 -7.90
N GLU A 84 4.40 -9.41 -8.03
CA GLU A 84 4.90 -10.03 -9.27
C GLU A 84 4.04 -11.21 -9.76
N CYS A 85 3.45 -11.97 -8.84
CA CYS A 85 2.55 -13.09 -9.17
C CYS A 85 1.08 -12.65 -9.32
N LEU A 86 0.79 -11.35 -9.35
CA LEU A 86 -0.56 -10.78 -9.41
C LEU A 86 -0.71 -9.91 -10.66
N PRO A 87 -0.87 -10.52 -11.86
CA PRO A 87 -0.76 -9.81 -13.15
C PRO A 87 -1.80 -8.71 -13.34
N HIS A 88 -3.03 -8.91 -12.86
CA HIS A 88 -4.10 -7.91 -13.01
C HIS A 88 -3.90 -6.72 -12.07
N LEU A 89 -3.42 -6.99 -10.84
CA LEU A 89 -3.05 -5.95 -9.88
C LEU A 89 -1.84 -5.17 -10.40
N THR A 90 -0.84 -5.85 -10.96
CA THR A 90 0.35 -5.22 -11.56
C THR A 90 -0.03 -4.32 -12.73
N ARG A 91 -0.87 -4.79 -13.66
CA ARG A 91 -1.40 -3.99 -14.77
C ARG A 91 -2.08 -2.71 -14.25
N TRP A 92 -3.01 -2.85 -13.30
CA TRP A 92 -3.73 -1.73 -12.69
C TRP A 92 -2.77 -0.74 -12.00
N PHE A 93 -1.82 -1.26 -11.26
CA PHE A 93 -0.81 -0.45 -10.57
C PHE A 93 0.02 0.40 -11.54
N GLU A 94 0.53 -0.21 -12.63
CA GLU A 94 1.33 0.48 -13.64
C GLU A 94 0.51 1.48 -14.46
N GLN A 95 -0.74 1.17 -14.74
CA GLN A 95 -1.66 2.05 -15.45
C GLN A 95 -1.91 3.35 -14.67
N ILE A 96 -2.17 3.25 -13.37
CA ILE A 96 -2.39 4.41 -12.50
C ILE A 96 -1.09 5.19 -12.28
N ALA A 97 0.05 4.51 -12.15
CA ALA A 97 1.36 5.14 -11.99
C ALA A 97 1.70 6.13 -13.12
N LYS A 98 1.18 5.93 -14.33
CA LYS A 98 1.39 6.79 -15.49
C LYS A 98 0.52 8.06 -15.50
N ARG A 99 -0.44 8.17 -14.59
CA ARG A 99 -1.30 9.36 -14.50
C ARG A 99 -0.49 10.56 -14.02
N LYS A 100 -0.60 11.69 -14.74
CA LYS A 100 0.14 12.93 -14.41
C LYS A 100 -0.07 13.37 -12.95
N ALA A 101 -1.30 13.30 -12.45
CA ALA A 101 -1.61 13.66 -11.06
C ALA A 101 -0.90 12.73 -10.05
N VAL A 102 -0.75 11.45 -10.35
CA VAL A 102 -0.04 10.48 -9.50
C VAL A 102 1.46 10.74 -9.52
N ILE A 103 2.03 11.02 -10.72
CA ILE A 103 3.45 11.35 -10.86
C ILE A 103 3.81 12.58 -10.02
N ILE A 104 2.97 13.61 -10.06
CA ILE A 104 3.18 14.84 -9.26
C ILE A 104 2.92 14.56 -7.77
N GLY A 105 1.81 13.91 -7.44
CA GLY A 105 1.35 13.74 -6.06
C GLY A 105 2.22 12.83 -5.21
N LYS A 106 2.89 11.83 -5.80
CA LYS A 106 3.76 10.90 -5.05
C LYS A 106 5.02 11.58 -4.50
N ASP A 107 5.42 12.71 -5.08
CA ASP A 107 6.62 13.44 -4.72
C ASP A 107 6.32 14.61 -3.75
N ILE A 108 5.07 14.72 -3.26
CA ILE A 108 4.66 15.76 -2.32
C ILE A 108 4.25 15.12 -0.98
N PRO A 109 4.78 15.57 0.17
CA PRO A 109 5.83 16.60 0.33
C PRO A 109 7.25 16.01 0.30
N ASP A 110 8.09 16.57 -0.52
CA ASP A 110 9.52 16.21 -0.61
C ASP A 110 10.33 16.78 0.59
N GLU A 111 9.73 17.70 1.35
CA GLU A 111 10.42 18.49 2.37
C GLU A 111 10.66 17.76 3.70
N MET A 112 10.10 16.58 3.92
CA MET A 112 10.30 15.85 5.18
C MET A 112 11.73 15.33 5.39
N GLU A 113 12.52 15.24 4.33
CA GLU A 113 13.93 14.78 4.41
C GLU A 113 14.91 15.92 4.66
N ALA A 114 14.59 17.14 4.28
CA ALA A 114 15.55 18.25 4.26
C ALA A 114 15.86 18.88 5.65
N GLY A 115 15.08 18.59 6.69
CA GLY A 115 15.14 19.36 7.94
C GLY A 115 15.70 18.64 9.16
N THR A 116 15.70 17.32 9.23
CA THR A 116 15.93 16.62 10.51
C THR A 116 17.23 15.80 10.59
N GLY A 117 17.91 15.53 9.48
CA GLY A 117 19.07 14.63 9.45
C GLY A 117 18.76 13.18 9.87
N LYS A 118 17.49 12.86 10.14
CA LYS A 118 17.02 11.54 10.50
C LYS A 118 16.57 10.77 9.25
N SER A 119 16.76 9.45 9.26
CA SER A 119 16.21 8.62 8.21
C SER A 119 14.67 8.63 8.24
N LYS A 120 14.04 8.37 7.09
CA LYS A 120 12.57 8.25 6.97
C LYS A 120 11.98 7.24 7.97
N VAL A 121 12.70 6.16 8.23
CA VAL A 121 12.33 5.13 9.21
C VAL A 121 12.33 5.67 10.63
N ASP A 122 13.34 6.45 11.00
CA ASP A 122 13.47 7.00 12.34
C ASP A 122 12.39 8.06 12.61
N VAL A 123 12.10 8.92 11.63
CA VAL A 123 11.03 9.92 11.73
C VAL A 123 9.68 9.23 11.94
N ILE A 124 9.36 8.21 11.14
CA ILE A 124 8.09 7.48 11.27
C ILE A 124 8.02 6.70 12.58
N ARG A 125 9.14 6.09 13.03
CA ARG A 125 9.21 5.38 14.30
C ARG A 125 8.86 6.29 15.47
N ASP A 126 9.38 7.52 15.50
CA ASP A 126 9.10 8.50 16.56
C ASP A 126 7.59 8.88 16.63
N PHE A 127 6.82 8.68 15.56
CA PHE A 127 5.37 8.93 15.52
C PHE A 127 4.49 7.71 15.82
N VAL A 128 5.00 6.50 15.61
CA VAL A 128 4.19 5.26 15.63
C VAL A 128 4.41 4.46 16.91
N ILE A 129 5.53 4.66 17.58
CA ILE A 129 5.96 3.95 18.80
C ILE A 129 6.26 4.94 19.91
#